data_f203ceca286626a036006c3ee97d5d87
#
_entry.id   f203ceca286626a036006c3ee97d5d87
#
_cell.length_a   1.000
_cell.length_b   1.000
_cell.length_c   1.000
_cell.angle_alpha   90.00
_cell.angle_beta   90.00
_cell.angle_gamma   90.00
#
_symmetry.space_group_name_H-M   'P 1'
#
loop_
_entity.id
_entity.type
_entity.pdbx_description
1 polymer ?
#
loop_
_entity_poly.entity_id
_entity_poly.type
_entity_poly.pdbx_seq_one_letter_code
_entity_poly.pdbx_strand_id
1 'polypeptide(L)'
;MKKLFCIFALILLLSTCLTSCEVEPAPKIKEGRFNFSVTYEEWGEAKTVSGVFVCEYAGRSFTLEGGDFTRDWEGHVEGVENLHDTFFATVCVGETDDGGEILLDLGVFAAYFMGEPGFADSVIEPSLYIVHSADDNLSSESSGTPEEIEELYGLKIIEYHYDAPVENSFGK
;
A
#
# COMPACT_ATOMS: atom_id res chain seq x y z
N MET A 1 -20.90 -1.28 56.95
CA MET A 1 -19.67 -0.62 56.50
C MET A 1 -18.81 -1.55 55.57
N LYS A 2 -18.53 -2.81 55.95
CA LYS A 2 -17.68 -3.71 55.09
C LYS A 2 -18.23 -3.96 53.67
N LYS A 3 -19.57 -4.12 53.52
CA LYS A 3 -20.21 -4.35 52.20
C LYS A 3 -20.14 -3.13 51.27
N LEU A 4 -20.22 -1.93 51.86
CA LEU A 4 -20.12 -0.68 51.04
C LEU A 4 -18.70 -0.46 50.56
N PHE A 5 -17.69 -0.82 51.34
CA PHE A 5 -16.28 -0.73 50.96
C PHE A 5 -15.92 -1.71 49.82
N CYS A 6 -16.47 -2.93 49.82
CA CYS A 6 -16.28 -3.90 48.75
C CYS A 6 -16.88 -3.43 47.41
N ILE A 7 -18.07 -2.79 47.47
CA ILE A 7 -18.72 -2.25 46.22
C ILE A 7 -17.91 -1.11 45.68
N PHE A 8 -17.39 -0.22 46.54
CA PHE A 8 -16.56 0.92 46.09
C PHE A 8 -15.22 0.44 45.51
N ALA A 9 -14.59 -0.57 46.10
CA ALA A 9 -13.37 -1.16 45.56
C ALA A 9 -13.59 -1.87 44.21
N LEU A 10 -14.75 -2.52 44.03
CA LEU A 10 -15.11 -3.17 42.78
C LEU A 10 -15.35 -2.15 41.66
N ILE A 11 -16.03 -1.02 41.96
CA ILE A 11 -16.26 0.06 41.02
C ILE A 11 -14.94 0.73 40.61
N LEU A 12 -14.02 0.92 41.57
CA LEU A 12 -12.70 1.47 41.31
C LEU A 12 -11.85 0.55 40.41
N LEU A 13 -11.90 -0.75 40.63
CA LEU A 13 -11.23 -1.74 39.80
C LEU A 13 -11.82 -1.81 38.37
N LEU A 14 -13.15 -1.72 38.23
CA LEU A 14 -13.78 -1.67 36.89
C LEU A 14 -13.44 -0.38 36.14
N SER A 15 -13.30 0.74 36.84
CA SER A 15 -12.96 2.01 36.18
C SER A 15 -11.51 2.06 35.68
N THR A 16 -10.58 1.35 36.30
CA THR A 16 -9.19 1.25 35.84
C THR A 16 -9.02 0.32 34.63
N CYS A 17 -9.90 -0.66 34.42
CA CYS A 17 -9.87 -1.53 33.24
C CYS A 17 -10.41 -0.86 31.98
N LEU A 18 -11.14 0.24 32.08
CA LEU A 18 -11.72 0.94 30.92
C LEU A 18 -10.78 2.01 30.30
N THR A 19 -9.63 2.28 30.92
CA THR A 19 -8.73 3.36 30.48
C THR A 19 -7.53 2.89 29.66
N SER A 20 -7.42 1.60 29.31
CA SER A 20 -6.22 1.08 28.62
C SER A 20 -6.41 0.71 27.15
N CYS A 21 -7.54 1.02 26.53
CA CYS A 21 -7.57 1.02 25.07
C CYS A 21 -7.03 2.38 24.58
N GLU A 22 -5.74 2.49 24.36
CA GLU A 22 -5.18 3.59 23.58
C GLU A 22 -5.70 3.45 22.14
N VAL A 23 -6.80 4.11 21.88
CA VAL A 23 -7.31 4.21 20.51
C VAL A 23 -6.38 5.16 19.77
N GLU A 24 -5.64 4.66 18.80
CA GLU A 24 -4.81 5.52 17.95
C GLU A 24 -5.61 6.68 17.38
N PRO A 25 -5.11 7.92 17.50
CA PRO A 25 -5.86 9.08 17.05
C PRO A 25 -6.02 9.11 15.53
N ALA A 26 -7.13 9.68 15.06
CA ALA A 26 -7.33 9.85 13.63
C ALA A 26 -6.29 10.83 13.05
N PRO A 27 -5.88 10.65 11.78
CA PRO A 27 -4.97 11.57 11.11
C PRO A 27 -5.62 12.94 10.93
N LYS A 28 -4.82 14.01 10.89
CA LYS A 28 -5.33 15.36 10.57
C LYS A 28 -5.52 15.54 9.07
N ILE A 29 -4.59 14.99 8.28
CA ILE A 29 -4.70 14.95 6.82
C ILE A 29 -5.31 13.60 6.46
N LYS A 30 -6.48 13.62 5.86
CA LYS A 30 -7.26 12.42 5.55
C LYS A 30 -7.27 12.05 4.08
N GLU A 31 -6.83 12.96 3.22
CA GLU A 31 -6.80 12.78 1.77
C GLU A 31 -5.49 13.34 1.24
N GLY A 32 -4.91 12.69 0.22
CA GLY A 32 -3.70 13.12 -0.45
C GLY A 32 -3.73 12.75 -1.93
N ARG A 33 -3.03 13.55 -2.74
CA ARG A 33 -2.85 13.31 -4.18
C ARG A 33 -1.39 13.48 -4.51
N PHE A 34 -0.78 12.45 -5.08
CA PHE A 34 0.66 12.35 -5.31
C PHE A 34 0.92 12.03 -6.77
N ASN A 35 1.61 12.93 -7.46
CA ASN A 35 2.02 12.64 -8.82
C ASN A 35 3.13 11.61 -8.81
N PHE A 36 3.12 10.76 -9.81
CA PHE A 36 4.19 9.81 -10.05
C PHE A 36 4.49 9.71 -11.55
N SER A 37 5.71 9.26 -11.85
CA SER A 37 6.11 8.82 -13.16
C SER A 37 7.12 7.69 -13.05
N VAL A 38 6.96 6.67 -13.87
CA VAL A 38 7.89 5.56 -14.02
C VAL A 38 8.24 5.43 -15.49
N THR A 39 9.52 5.54 -15.81
CA THR A 39 10.03 5.35 -17.16
C THR A 39 10.72 3.99 -17.24
N TYR A 40 10.30 3.20 -18.20
CA TYR A 40 10.91 1.92 -18.53
C TYR A 40 11.36 1.91 -19.98
N GLU A 41 12.32 1.06 -20.28
CA GLU A 41 12.80 0.82 -21.63
C GLU A 41 12.24 -0.52 -22.12
N GLU A 42 11.76 -0.54 -23.35
CA GLU A 42 11.38 -1.75 -24.06
C GLU A 42 12.18 -1.83 -25.36
N TRP A 43 13.11 -2.79 -25.44
CA TRP A 43 14.01 -2.97 -26.59
C TRP A 43 14.76 -1.70 -27.03
N GLY A 44 15.17 -0.86 -26.10
CA GLY A 44 15.86 0.40 -26.37
C GLY A 44 14.95 1.59 -26.59
N GLU A 45 13.63 1.44 -26.54
CA GLU A 45 12.66 2.51 -26.61
C GLU A 45 12.14 2.87 -25.22
N ALA A 46 12.33 4.12 -24.82
CA ALA A 46 11.84 4.60 -23.52
C ALA A 46 10.34 4.89 -23.56
N LYS A 47 9.61 4.34 -22.59
CA LYS A 47 8.18 4.57 -22.37
C LYS A 47 7.95 5.06 -20.95
N THR A 48 6.95 5.92 -20.75
CA THR A 48 6.65 6.48 -19.43
C THR A 48 5.19 6.24 -19.05
N VAL A 49 4.98 5.67 -17.87
CA VAL A 49 3.69 5.63 -17.18
C VAL A 49 3.68 6.76 -16.17
N SER A 50 2.66 7.60 -16.19
CA SER A 50 2.50 8.69 -15.24
C SER A 50 1.05 8.89 -14.85
N GLY A 51 0.81 9.35 -13.64
CA GLY A 51 -0.54 9.54 -13.11
C GLY A 51 -0.53 10.20 -11.75
N VAL A 52 -1.65 10.06 -11.06
CA VAL A 52 -1.86 10.55 -9.70
C VAL A 52 -2.28 9.39 -8.81
N PHE A 53 -1.55 9.16 -7.74
CA PHE A 53 -1.97 8.25 -6.69
C PHE A 53 -2.80 9.01 -5.67
N VAL A 54 -4.05 8.62 -5.50
CA VAL A 54 -5.01 9.23 -4.59
C VAL A 54 -5.12 8.35 -3.36
N CYS A 55 -4.96 8.95 -2.17
CA CYS A 55 -5.00 8.26 -0.90
C CYS A 55 -6.11 8.84 -0.02
N GLU A 56 -6.84 7.97 0.66
CA GLU A 56 -7.93 8.34 1.55
C GLU A 56 -7.88 7.56 2.86
N TYR A 57 -8.27 8.21 3.95
CA TYR A 57 -8.40 7.57 5.25
C TYR A 57 -9.71 6.80 5.33
N ALA A 58 -9.64 5.49 5.32
CA ALA A 58 -10.78 4.58 5.33
C ALA A 58 -11.34 4.29 6.74
N GLY A 59 -10.62 4.72 7.78
CA GLY A 59 -11.08 4.48 9.15
C GLY A 59 -10.07 3.73 10.02
N ARG A 60 -10.58 2.81 10.82
CA ARG A 60 -9.76 1.98 11.72
C ARG A 60 -10.25 0.55 11.69
N SER A 61 -9.33 -0.38 11.66
CA SER A 61 -9.62 -1.78 11.87
C SER A 61 -9.01 -2.28 13.19
N PHE A 62 -9.58 -3.35 13.70
CA PHE A 62 -9.07 -4.03 14.88
C PHE A 62 -8.39 -5.33 14.46
N THR A 63 -7.11 -5.45 14.76
CA THR A 63 -6.32 -6.64 14.43
C THR A 63 -6.36 -7.62 15.60
N LEU A 64 -6.98 -8.78 15.38
CA LEU A 64 -7.12 -9.81 16.43
C LEU A 64 -5.76 -10.37 16.91
N GLU A 65 -4.76 -10.42 16.04
CA GLU A 65 -3.45 -10.98 16.34
C GLU A 65 -2.60 -10.08 17.25
N GLY A 66 -2.79 -8.74 17.19
CA GLY A 66 -2.08 -7.77 18.02
C GLY A 66 -2.91 -7.16 19.14
N GLY A 67 -4.23 -7.24 19.05
CA GLY A 67 -5.13 -6.58 20.01
C GLY A 67 -5.15 -5.05 19.87
N ASP A 68 -4.61 -4.52 18.77
CA ASP A 68 -4.47 -3.09 18.52
C ASP A 68 -5.41 -2.60 17.42
N PHE A 69 -5.77 -1.32 17.50
CA PHE A 69 -6.48 -0.63 16.43
C PHE A 69 -5.45 0.02 15.51
N THR A 70 -5.52 -0.35 14.23
CA THR A 70 -4.70 0.25 13.17
C THR A 70 -5.52 1.23 12.33
N ARG A 71 -4.86 2.23 11.78
CA ARG A 71 -5.46 3.13 10.78
C ARG A 71 -5.46 2.46 9.42
N ASP A 72 -6.60 2.53 8.74
CA ASP A 72 -6.77 2.00 7.41
C ASP A 72 -6.67 3.13 6.38
N TRP A 73 -5.89 2.88 5.36
CA TRP A 73 -5.68 3.76 4.24
C TRP A 73 -6.03 3.05 2.95
N GLU A 74 -6.85 3.67 2.14
CA GLU A 74 -7.16 3.21 0.79
C GLU A 74 -6.44 4.08 -0.22
N GLY A 75 -6.04 3.46 -1.35
CA GLY A 75 -5.38 4.14 -2.44
C GLY A 75 -5.87 3.65 -3.79
N HIS A 76 -5.88 4.56 -4.77
CA HIS A 76 -6.14 4.20 -6.16
C HIS A 76 -5.37 5.12 -7.10
N VAL A 77 -5.16 4.66 -8.33
CA VAL A 77 -4.43 5.38 -9.37
C VAL A 77 -5.40 6.01 -10.36
N GLU A 78 -5.15 7.28 -10.70
CA GLU A 78 -5.87 8.02 -11.73
C GLU A 78 -4.94 8.42 -12.88
N GLY A 79 -5.49 8.50 -14.11
CA GLY A 79 -4.78 9.01 -15.28
C GLY A 79 -3.84 8.02 -15.95
N VAL A 80 -3.84 6.76 -15.56
CA VAL A 80 -3.05 5.70 -16.19
C VAL A 80 -3.92 4.89 -17.14
N GLU A 81 -3.45 4.74 -18.38
CA GLU A 81 -4.05 3.83 -19.36
C GLU A 81 -3.56 2.39 -19.10
N ASN A 82 -4.39 1.39 -19.40
CA ASN A 82 -4.09 -0.04 -19.24
C ASN A 82 -3.74 -0.47 -17.80
N LEU A 83 -4.34 0.18 -16.82
CA LEU A 83 -4.23 -0.26 -15.43
C LEU A 83 -4.83 -1.67 -15.30
N HIS A 84 -4.00 -2.65 -14.92
CA HIS A 84 -4.40 -4.04 -14.77
C HIS A 84 -5.18 -4.24 -13.46
N ASP A 85 -4.69 -3.64 -12.38
CA ASP A 85 -5.32 -3.68 -11.06
C ASP A 85 -5.22 -2.33 -10.37
N THR A 86 -6.37 -1.80 -9.92
CA THR A 86 -6.44 -0.51 -9.23
C THR A 86 -5.94 -0.59 -7.79
N PHE A 87 -6.08 -1.74 -7.14
CA PHE A 87 -5.69 -1.93 -5.75
C PHE A 87 -4.18 -2.13 -5.60
N PHE A 88 -3.58 -2.95 -6.49
CA PHE A 88 -2.13 -3.17 -6.50
C PHE A 88 -1.36 -2.16 -7.35
N ALA A 89 -2.07 -1.22 -7.99
CA ALA A 89 -1.45 -0.20 -8.85
C ALA A 89 -0.49 -0.80 -9.89
N THR A 90 -0.94 -1.83 -10.62
CA THR A 90 -0.15 -2.53 -11.64
C THR A 90 -0.61 -2.17 -13.04
N VAL A 91 0.34 -2.09 -13.96
CA VAL A 91 0.12 -1.76 -15.39
C VAL A 91 0.66 -2.88 -16.24
N CYS A 92 -0.14 -3.40 -17.17
CA CYS A 92 0.36 -4.35 -18.16
C CYS A 92 1.24 -3.62 -19.17
N VAL A 93 2.50 -4.00 -19.26
CA VAL A 93 3.52 -3.38 -20.14
C VAL A 93 4.00 -4.30 -21.25
N GLY A 94 3.62 -5.59 -21.22
CA GLY A 94 3.98 -6.55 -22.25
C GLY A 94 3.36 -7.91 -22.01
N GLU A 95 3.59 -8.82 -22.95
CA GLU A 95 3.17 -10.22 -22.88
C GLU A 95 4.35 -11.12 -23.20
N THR A 96 4.37 -12.31 -22.60
CA THR A 96 5.35 -13.34 -22.87
C THR A 96 4.91 -14.23 -24.04
N ASP A 97 5.83 -14.93 -24.68
CA ASP A 97 5.53 -15.84 -25.80
C ASP A 97 4.58 -16.99 -25.44
N ASP A 98 4.51 -17.36 -24.16
CA ASP A 98 3.65 -18.42 -23.62
C ASP A 98 2.32 -17.90 -23.02
N GLY A 99 2.03 -16.61 -23.21
CA GLY A 99 0.77 -15.99 -22.84
C GLY A 99 0.72 -15.45 -21.41
N GLY A 100 1.85 -15.30 -20.74
CA GLY A 100 1.97 -14.57 -19.48
C GLY A 100 1.90 -13.06 -19.71
N GLU A 101 1.46 -12.31 -18.71
CA GLU A 101 1.47 -10.85 -18.73
C GLU A 101 2.70 -10.32 -17.98
N ILE A 102 3.36 -9.31 -18.55
CA ILE A 102 4.45 -8.59 -17.88
C ILE A 102 3.85 -7.35 -17.23
N LEU A 103 3.88 -7.33 -15.91
CA LEU A 103 3.28 -6.27 -15.12
C LEU A 103 4.35 -5.36 -14.53
N LEU A 104 4.12 -4.05 -14.63
CA LEU A 104 4.83 -3.03 -13.90
C LEU A 104 4.04 -2.71 -12.64
N ASP A 105 4.56 -3.12 -11.48
CA ASP A 105 4.10 -2.65 -10.18
C ASP A 105 4.64 -1.24 -9.96
N LEU A 106 3.75 -0.30 -9.70
CA LEU A 106 4.14 1.09 -9.44
C LEU A 106 4.72 1.28 -8.02
N GLY A 107 4.69 0.26 -7.17
CA GLY A 107 5.27 0.29 -5.82
C GLY A 107 4.60 1.29 -4.87
N VAL A 108 3.42 1.83 -5.21
CA VAL A 108 2.76 2.87 -4.41
C VAL A 108 1.81 2.27 -3.38
N PHE A 109 1.83 2.80 -2.15
CA PHE A 109 0.85 2.44 -1.13
C PHE A 109 0.47 3.60 -0.21
N ALA A 110 -0.80 3.66 0.16
CA ALA A 110 -1.41 4.84 0.76
C ALA A 110 -0.83 5.19 2.14
N ALA A 111 -0.52 4.20 2.98
CA ALA A 111 0.01 4.46 4.32
C ALA A 111 1.34 5.23 4.29
N TYR A 112 2.24 4.92 3.34
CA TYR A 112 3.49 5.66 3.17
C TYR A 112 3.22 7.11 2.78
N PHE A 113 2.45 7.34 1.70
CA PHE A 113 2.21 8.68 1.20
C PHE A 113 1.43 9.56 2.19
N MET A 114 0.61 8.94 3.02
CA MET A 114 -0.14 9.65 4.07
C MET A 114 0.65 9.81 5.38
N GLY A 115 1.93 9.48 5.39
CA GLY A 115 2.83 9.71 6.52
C GLY A 115 2.52 8.87 7.74
N GLU A 116 2.03 7.64 7.56
CA GLU A 116 1.79 6.70 8.65
C GLU A 116 3.11 6.31 9.33
N PRO A 117 3.27 6.49 10.66
CA PRO A 117 4.57 6.37 11.35
C PRO A 117 5.28 5.03 11.15
N GLY A 118 4.54 3.94 10.99
CA GLY A 118 5.11 2.62 10.77
C GLY A 118 5.74 2.42 9.38
N PHE A 119 5.53 3.35 8.46
CA PHE A 119 5.95 3.26 7.06
C PHE A 119 6.94 4.36 6.62
N ALA A 120 7.40 5.20 7.55
CA ALA A 120 8.29 6.32 7.22
C ALA A 120 9.61 5.90 6.57
N ASP A 121 10.12 4.72 6.92
CA ASP A 121 11.37 4.16 6.37
C ASP A 121 11.13 3.18 5.22
N SER A 122 9.90 3.09 4.70
CA SER A 122 9.61 2.21 3.57
C SER A 122 10.26 2.74 2.30
N VAL A 123 10.79 1.81 1.52
CA VAL A 123 11.31 2.11 0.19
C VAL A 123 10.18 1.97 -0.81
N ILE A 124 9.95 3.01 -1.60
CA ILE A 124 8.99 3.02 -2.69
C ILE A 124 9.75 2.87 -3.98
N GLU A 125 9.68 1.69 -4.56
CA GLU A 125 10.35 1.36 -5.82
C GLU A 125 9.41 0.59 -6.73
N PRO A 126 9.32 0.94 -8.01
CA PRO A 126 8.58 0.16 -8.98
C PRO A 126 9.33 -1.13 -9.30
N SER A 127 8.59 -2.16 -9.70
CA SER A 127 9.17 -3.44 -10.09
C SER A 127 8.47 -4.04 -11.30
N LEU A 128 9.17 -4.90 -12.02
CA LEU A 128 8.62 -5.71 -13.10
C LEU A 128 8.52 -7.16 -12.66
N TYR A 129 7.42 -7.82 -13.02
CA TYR A 129 7.23 -9.24 -12.77
C TYR A 129 6.31 -9.87 -13.83
N ILE A 130 6.36 -11.18 -13.97
CA ILE A 130 5.55 -11.93 -14.92
C ILE A 130 4.45 -12.67 -14.15
N VAL A 131 3.24 -12.58 -14.65
CA VAL A 131 2.10 -13.33 -14.12
C VAL A 131 1.59 -14.28 -15.19
N HIS A 132 1.52 -15.56 -14.85
CA HIS A 132 0.84 -16.55 -15.65
C HIS A 132 -0.55 -16.81 -15.06
N SER A 133 -1.60 -16.61 -15.86
CA SER A 133 -2.94 -16.98 -15.45
C SER A 133 -3.04 -18.51 -15.41
N ALA A 134 -3.11 -19.09 -14.22
CA ALA A 134 -3.36 -20.51 -14.09
C ALA A 134 -4.83 -20.78 -14.44
N ASP A 135 -5.07 -21.71 -15.36
CA ASP A 135 -6.40 -22.21 -15.66
C ASP A 135 -7.14 -22.64 -14.37
N ASP A 136 -8.25 -21.98 -14.08
CA ASP A 136 -9.29 -22.34 -13.10
C ASP A 136 -9.00 -22.23 -11.58
N ASN A 137 -7.82 -21.80 -11.12
CA ASN A 137 -7.61 -21.50 -9.70
C ASN A 137 -6.68 -20.32 -9.50
N LEU A 138 -7.16 -19.33 -8.80
CA LEU A 138 -6.59 -18.08 -8.26
C LEU A 138 -5.12 -18.07 -7.72
N SER A 139 -4.22 -18.83 -8.28
CA SER A 139 -2.80 -18.77 -7.98
C SER A 139 -2.05 -18.20 -9.19
N SER A 140 -1.92 -16.89 -9.25
CA SER A 140 -0.92 -16.26 -10.09
C SER A 140 0.44 -16.52 -9.47
N GLU A 141 1.29 -17.32 -10.12
CA GLU A 141 2.69 -17.38 -9.75
C GLU A 141 3.41 -16.18 -10.39
N SER A 142 3.94 -15.30 -9.56
CA SER A 142 4.83 -14.26 -10.04
C SER A 142 6.21 -14.88 -10.23
N SER A 143 6.76 -14.75 -11.41
CA SER A 143 8.06 -15.31 -11.79
C SER A 143 8.93 -14.27 -12.50
N GLY A 144 10.24 -14.53 -12.55
CA GLY A 144 11.23 -13.70 -13.23
C GLY A 144 11.91 -12.67 -12.32
N THR A 145 13.23 -12.65 -12.39
CA THR A 145 14.01 -11.55 -11.81
C THR A 145 14.05 -10.36 -12.79
N PRO A 146 14.35 -9.13 -12.34
CA PRO A 146 14.54 -7.99 -13.23
C PRO A 146 15.54 -8.25 -14.35
N GLU A 147 16.61 -8.97 -14.06
CA GLU A 147 17.66 -9.34 -15.02
C GLU A 147 17.14 -10.31 -16.09
N GLU A 148 16.34 -11.29 -15.71
CA GLU A 148 15.72 -12.24 -16.65
C GLU A 148 14.70 -11.53 -17.55
N ILE A 149 13.92 -10.59 -17.00
CA ILE A 149 12.96 -9.80 -17.77
C ILE A 149 13.68 -8.88 -18.76
N GLU A 150 14.79 -8.25 -18.37
CA GLU A 150 15.59 -7.45 -19.29
C GLU A 150 16.20 -8.31 -20.40
N GLU A 151 16.76 -9.47 -20.07
CA GLU A 151 17.41 -10.36 -21.07
C GLU A 151 16.41 -10.94 -22.08
N LEU A 152 15.24 -11.40 -21.61
CA LEU A 152 14.27 -12.10 -22.44
C LEU A 152 13.31 -11.17 -23.17
N TYR A 153 12.92 -10.07 -22.56
CA TYR A 153 11.86 -9.18 -23.06
C TYR A 153 12.33 -7.74 -23.31
N GLY A 154 13.61 -7.44 -23.05
CA GLY A 154 14.18 -6.11 -23.27
C GLY A 154 13.54 -5.03 -22.39
N LEU A 155 12.88 -5.42 -21.28
CA LEU A 155 12.17 -4.53 -20.38
C LEU A 155 12.99 -4.25 -19.14
N LYS A 156 13.22 -2.97 -18.83
CA LYS A 156 13.87 -2.52 -17.59
C LYS A 156 13.37 -1.17 -17.14
N ILE A 157 13.29 -0.95 -15.85
CA ILE A 157 13.01 0.37 -15.27
C ILE A 157 14.28 1.20 -15.31
N ILE A 158 14.20 2.42 -15.86
CA ILE A 158 15.35 3.32 -16.00
C ILE A 158 15.27 4.57 -15.11
N GLU A 159 14.06 5.02 -14.79
CA GLU A 159 13.86 6.19 -13.94
C GLU A 159 12.47 6.15 -13.30
N TYR A 160 12.36 6.64 -12.09
CA TYR A 160 11.07 6.88 -11.46
C TYR A 160 11.10 8.11 -10.57
N HIS A 161 9.93 8.72 -10.42
CA HIS A 161 9.72 9.87 -9.57
C HIS A 161 8.37 9.77 -8.86
N TYR A 162 8.36 10.10 -7.58
CA TYR A 162 7.15 10.22 -6.75
C TYR A 162 7.17 11.52 -6.00
N ASP A 163 6.00 12.15 -5.84
CA ASP A 163 5.85 13.25 -4.90
C ASP A 163 6.20 12.77 -3.47
N ALA A 164 6.72 13.68 -2.67
CA ALA A 164 7.04 13.37 -1.28
C ALA A 164 5.75 13.05 -0.48
N PRO A 165 5.81 12.14 0.51
CA PRO A 165 4.70 11.89 1.40
C PRO A 165 4.36 13.14 2.22
N VAL A 166 3.10 13.23 2.68
CA VAL A 166 2.69 14.32 3.57
C VAL A 166 3.26 14.15 4.97
N GLU A 167 3.66 15.26 5.59
CA GLU A 167 3.94 15.28 7.02
C GLU A 167 2.63 15.28 7.81
N ASN A 168 2.07 14.10 8.03
CA ASN A 168 0.84 13.97 8.78
C ASN A 168 1.08 14.09 10.28
N SER A 169 0.05 14.49 11.01
CA SER A 169 0.07 14.48 12.47
C SER A 169 -1.19 13.82 13.00
N PHE A 170 -0.99 13.02 14.02
CA PHE A 170 -2.02 12.23 14.65
C PHE A 170 -2.40 12.94 15.96
N GLY A 171 -3.64 13.40 16.06
CA GLY A 171 -4.12 14.13 17.24
C GLY A 171 -4.08 13.25 18.49
N LYS A 172 -3.70 13.82 19.64
CA LYS A 172 -3.88 13.21 20.96
C LYS A 172 -5.30 13.36 21.43
#